data_ff64ebaa6e678775df2e51d3b2c64449
#
_entry.id   ff64ebaa6e678775df2e51d3b2c64449
#
_cell.length_a   1.000
_cell.length_b   1.000
_cell.length_c   1.000
_cell.angle_alpha   90.00
_cell.angle_beta   90.00
_cell.angle_gamma   90.00
#
_symmetry.space_group_name_H-M   'P 1'
#
loop_
_entity.id
_entity.type
_entity.pdbx_description
1 polymer ?
#
loop_
_entity_poly.entity_id
_entity_poly.type
_entity_poly.pdbx_seq_one_letter_code
_entity_poly.pdbx_strand_id
1 'polypeptide(L)'
;MFRQLGIYSSVGQLYEPQDKDEIMYYKEDHRGQILEEGINEAGALCSWIAASTAYSTHGVNMIPFYIFYSMFGFQRVGDLIWAAGDSQARGFLLGATAGRTTLSGEGLQHQDGHSHILSSTVPNCVSYDPCFGYELAVIVQDGMRRMCQDQENVFYYITVMNENYLHPSMTKGGEEGILRGMYALSSGGKKKKKVQLLGAGTILREVIAAAELLREDWGVDADVWSVTSFNELRRDGLDVERWNRLHPLEEPRAAYVEQCLSERRGPVIAATDHMKAYSDQIRAWVPGRYVVLGTDGFGRSDLRKNLRRHFEVDRYH
;
A
#
# COMPACT_ATOMS: atom_id res chain seq x y z
N MET A 1 7.46 4.94 -18.98
CA MET A 1 8.10 6.00 -18.19
C MET A 1 9.39 6.49 -18.87
N PHE A 2 10.46 5.70 -18.99
CA PHE A 2 11.76 6.12 -19.57
C PHE A 2 11.67 6.75 -20.97
N ARG A 3 10.87 6.20 -21.88
CA ARG A 3 10.67 6.76 -23.23
C ARG A 3 10.11 8.18 -23.26
N GLN A 4 9.32 8.55 -22.27
CA GLN A 4 8.57 9.81 -22.23
C GLN A 4 9.27 10.88 -21.41
N LEU A 5 9.84 10.50 -20.27
CA LEU A 5 10.39 11.43 -19.29
C LEU A 5 11.88 11.70 -19.48
N GLY A 6 12.64 10.71 -19.99
CA GLY A 6 14.11 10.79 -20.12
C GLY A 6 14.82 10.83 -18.77
N ILE A 7 16.09 10.44 -18.79
CA ILE A 7 16.99 10.48 -17.64
C ILE A 7 17.68 11.83 -17.64
N TYR A 8 17.72 12.52 -16.52
CA TYR A 8 18.42 13.80 -16.41
C TYR A 8 19.93 13.62 -16.53
N SER A 9 20.55 14.38 -17.42
CA SER A 9 21.98 14.51 -17.52
C SER A 9 22.33 15.95 -17.87
N SER A 10 23.21 16.60 -17.08
CA SER A 10 23.64 17.97 -17.30
C SER A 10 24.46 18.15 -18.60
N VAL A 11 24.95 17.07 -19.19
CA VAL A 11 25.72 17.07 -20.44
C VAL A 11 24.96 16.42 -21.60
N GLY A 12 23.78 15.88 -21.35
CA GLY A 12 22.98 15.14 -22.32
C GLY A 12 23.57 13.77 -22.66
N GLN A 13 23.07 13.14 -23.73
CA GLN A 13 23.51 11.83 -24.20
C GLN A 13 24.85 11.93 -24.93
N LEU A 14 25.93 11.40 -24.36
CA LEU A 14 27.28 11.47 -24.92
C LEU A 14 27.75 10.18 -25.62
N TYR A 15 26.97 9.10 -25.51
CA TYR A 15 27.31 7.78 -26.06
C TYR A 15 26.03 7.09 -26.57
N GLU A 16 26.23 6.07 -27.40
CA GLU A 16 25.13 5.19 -27.81
C GLU A 16 25.01 4.07 -26.78
N PRO A 17 23.84 3.94 -26.10
CA PRO A 17 23.62 2.89 -25.11
C PRO A 17 23.71 1.51 -25.75
N GLN A 18 24.43 0.58 -25.12
CA GLN A 18 24.39 -0.83 -25.50
C GLN A 18 23.02 -1.42 -25.12
N ASP A 19 22.60 -2.43 -25.87
CA ASP A 19 21.36 -3.17 -25.60
C ASP A 19 20.07 -2.32 -25.52
N LYS A 20 20.09 -1.10 -26.07
CA LYS A 20 18.95 -0.17 -26.05
C LYS A 20 17.70 -0.73 -26.70
N ASP A 21 17.87 -1.63 -27.67
CA ASP A 21 16.78 -2.25 -28.45
C ASP A 21 16.31 -3.56 -27.82
N GLU A 22 17.07 -4.15 -26.91
CA GLU A 22 16.81 -5.47 -26.32
C GLU A 22 16.29 -5.40 -24.89
N ILE A 23 16.86 -4.54 -24.04
CA ILE A 23 16.54 -4.53 -22.61
C ILE A 23 15.58 -3.39 -22.25
N MET A 24 15.99 -2.16 -22.52
CA MET A 24 15.23 -0.97 -22.09
C MET A 24 15.60 0.24 -22.94
N TYR A 25 14.61 1.04 -23.28
CA TYR A 25 14.85 2.32 -23.91
C TYR A 25 15.57 3.26 -22.94
N TYR A 26 16.83 3.56 -23.22
CA TYR A 26 17.66 4.44 -22.42
C TYR A 26 17.94 5.75 -23.18
N LYS A 27 17.61 6.88 -22.58
CA LYS A 27 17.88 8.20 -23.15
C LYS A 27 18.20 9.20 -22.04
N GLU A 28 19.37 9.79 -22.08
CA GLU A 28 19.77 10.92 -21.27
C GLU A 28 19.42 12.25 -21.94
N ASP A 29 18.94 13.22 -21.18
CA ASP A 29 18.50 14.52 -21.71
C ASP A 29 18.69 15.61 -20.62
N HIS A 30 19.06 16.81 -21.05
CA HIS A 30 19.13 17.98 -20.17
C HIS A 30 17.79 18.33 -19.51
N ARG A 31 16.69 17.90 -20.10
CA ARG A 31 15.33 18.08 -19.59
C ARG A 31 14.73 16.79 -19.03
N GLY A 32 15.57 15.77 -18.81
CA GLY A 32 15.15 14.51 -18.24
C GLY A 32 14.52 14.74 -16.85
N GLN A 33 13.45 13.99 -16.56
CA GLN A 33 12.73 14.08 -15.30
C GLN A 33 12.97 12.87 -14.40
N ILE A 34 13.81 11.93 -14.83
CA ILE A 34 14.22 10.77 -14.04
C ILE A 34 15.65 11.05 -13.55
N LEU A 35 15.82 11.08 -12.25
CA LEU A 35 17.11 11.17 -11.61
C LEU A 35 17.57 9.76 -11.21
N GLU A 36 18.67 9.30 -11.77
CA GLU A 36 19.29 8.01 -11.42
C GLU A 36 20.37 8.22 -10.37
N GLU A 37 20.10 7.72 -9.16
CA GLU A 37 21.00 7.84 -8.01
C GLU A 37 21.85 6.56 -7.78
N GLY A 38 21.66 5.54 -8.63
CA GLY A 38 22.22 4.22 -8.39
C GLY A 38 21.61 3.52 -7.16
N ILE A 39 22.31 2.51 -6.62
CA ILE A 39 21.87 1.80 -5.41
C ILE A 39 22.34 2.58 -4.18
N ASN A 40 21.69 3.67 -3.89
CA ASN A 40 22.00 4.59 -2.80
C ASN A 40 20.74 5.21 -2.22
N GLU A 41 20.07 4.50 -1.32
CA GLU A 41 18.80 4.92 -0.74
C GLU A 41 18.91 6.26 0.01
N ALA A 42 20.04 6.51 0.69
CA ALA A 42 20.24 7.75 1.43
C ALA A 42 20.38 8.96 0.49
N GLY A 43 21.18 8.86 -0.58
CA GLY A 43 21.35 9.91 -1.59
C GLY A 43 20.03 10.19 -2.32
N ALA A 44 19.38 9.13 -2.79
CA ALA A 44 18.11 9.25 -3.49
C ALA A 44 17.01 9.88 -2.63
N LEU A 45 16.95 9.53 -1.33
CA LEU A 45 15.99 10.16 -0.43
C LEU A 45 16.34 11.63 -0.13
N CYS A 46 17.62 11.98 -0.04
CA CYS A 46 18.03 13.40 0.06
C CYS A 46 17.58 14.21 -1.17
N SER A 47 17.74 13.67 -2.37
CA SER A 47 17.23 14.28 -3.61
C SER A 47 15.69 14.39 -3.60
N TRP A 48 15.00 13.36 -3.12
CA TRP A 48 13.57 13.39 -2.96
C TRP A 48 13.14 14.47 -1.94
N ILE A 49 13.82 14.60 -0.79
CA ILE A 49 13.55 15.66 0.20
C ILE A 49 13.76 17.03 -0.41
N ALA A 50 14.85 17.26 -1.14
CA ALA A 50 15.12 18.53 -1.80
C ALA A 50 14.00 18.90 -2.79
N ALA A 51 13.54 17.97 -3.61
CA ALA A 51 12.45 18.19 -4.53
C ALA A 51 11.09 18.40 -3.81
N SER A 52 10.80 17.56 -2.80
CA SER A 52 9.52 17.59 -2.07
C SER A 52 9.34 18.83 -1.18
N THR A 53 10.40 19.54 -0.84
CA THR A 53 10.40 20.78 -0.07
C THR A 53 10.66 22.03 -0.92
N ALA A 54 10.86 21.88 -2.24
CA ALA A 54 11.15 22.97 -3.16
C ALA A 54 10.04 24.06 -3.20
N TYR A 55 8.82 23.68 -2.90
CA TYR A 55 7.69 24.63 -2.81
C TYR A 55 7.91 25.70 -1.73
N SER A 56 8.54 25.36 -0.59
CA SER A 56 8.81 26.31 0.49
C SER A 56 10.17 26.99 0.35
N THR A 57 11.18 26.32 -0.21
CA THR A 57 12.53 26.85 -0.32
C THR A 57 12.78 27.68 -1.59
N HIS A 58 12.08 27.35 -2.67
CA HIS A 58 12.28 27.98 -3.99
C HIS A 58 10.98 28.49 -4.62
N GLY A 59 9.82 28.31 -3.99
CA GLY A 59 8.52 28.66 -4.57
C GLY A 59 8.13 27.83 -5.79
N VAL A 60 8.72 26.64 -5.95
CA VAL A 60 8.48 25.75 -7.09
C VAL A 60 7.83 24.45 -6.60
N ASN A 61 6.61 24.19 -7.03
CA ASN A 61 5.96 22.91 -6.74
C ASN A 61 6.58 21.80 -7.56
N MET A 62 7.21 20.84 -6.89
CA MET A 62 7.65 19.58 -7.45
C MET A 62 6.89 18.43 -6.78
N ILE A 63 6.61 17.37 -7.52
CA ILE A 63 5.96 16.16 -7.00
C ILE A 63 6.88 14.98 -7.27
N PRO A 64 7.89 14.74 -6.41
CA PRO A 64 8.83 13.66 -6.61
C PRO A 64 8.17 12.30 -6.30
N PHE A 65 8.52 11.31 -7.14
CA PHE A 65 8.25 9.90 -6.91
C PHE A 65 9.59 9.21 -6.69
N TYR A 66 9.81 8.65 -5.51
CA TYR A 66 10.99 7.84 -5.23
C TYR A 66 10.61 6.37 -5.19
N ILE A 67 11.20 5.57 -6.07
CA ILE A 67 10.97 4.13 -6.19
C ILE A 67 12.17 3.40 -5.62
N PHE A 68 11.94 2.52 -4.65
CA PHE A 68 12.97 1.74 -3.98
C PHE A 68 12.45 0.34 -3.61
N TYR A 69 13.34 -0.60 -3.35
CA TYR A 69 12.93 -1.85 -2.73
C TYR A 69 12.32 -1.57 -1.35
N SER A 70 11.06 -1.98 -1.14
CA SER A 70 10.32 -1.66 0.09
C SER A 70 11.05 -2.09 1.36
N MET A 71 11.79 -3.20 1.30
CA MET A 71 12.63 -3.67 2.40
C MET A 71 13.72 -2.68 2.82
N PHE A 72 14.22 -1.86 1.89
CA PHE A 72 15.35 -0.97 2.12
C PHE A 72 14.97 0.50 2.33
N GLY A 73 13.68 0.83 2.29
CA GLY A 73 13.18 2.17 2.58
C GLY A 73 13.20 2.49 4.07
N PHE A 74 12.08 2.32 4.75
CA PHE A 74 11.96 2.66 6.18
C PHE A 74 13.01 1.98 7.07
N GLN A 75 13.46 0.79 6.73
CA GLN A 75 14.48 0.08 7.50
C GLN A 75 15.87 0.69 7.40
N ARG A 76 16.23 1.28 6.25
CA ARG A 76 17.55 1.90 6.05
C ARG A 76 17.58 3.40 6.23
N VAL A 77 16.53 4.06 5.78
CA VAL A 77 16.44 5.54 5.70
C VAL A 77 15.24 6.10 6.44
N GLY A 78 14.70 5.35 7.40
CA GLY A 78 13.55 5.78 8.20
C GLY A 78 13.78 7.10 8.94
N ASP A 79 15.00 7.35 9.40
CA ASP A 79 15.43 8.60 10.01
C ASP A 79 15.27 9.79 9.04
N LEU A 80 15.73 9.65 7.81
CA LEU A 80 15.55 10.67 6.78
C LEU A 80 14.07 10.81 6.37
N ILE A 81 13.28 9.73 6.38
CA ILE A 81 11.83 9.80 6.13
C ILE A 81 11.13 10.57 7.25
N TRP A 82 11.53 10.36 8.51
CA TRP A 82 11.05 11.15 9.64
C TRP A 82 11.38 12.62 9.46
N ALA A 83 12.64 12.95 9.13
CA ALA A 83 13.08 14.31 8.86
C ALA A 83 12.30 14.96 7.69
N ALA A 84 11.99 14.18 6.66
CA ALA A 84 11.15 14.63 5.55
C ALA A 84 9.73 14.99 6.02
N GLY A 85 9.13 14.14 6.86
CA GLY A 85 7.83 14.40 7.47
C GLY A 85 7.83 15.68 8.32
N ASP A 86 8.84 15.85 9.17
CA ASP A 86 9.02 17.04 10.00
C ASP A 86 9.21 18.31 9.16
N SER A 87 9.91 18.21 8.03
CA SER A 87 10.11 19.28 7.06
C SER A 87 8.88 19.54 6.15
N GLN A 88 7.76 18.86 6.38
CA GLN A 88 6.54 18.96 5.58
C GLN A 88 6.75 18.65 4.08
N ALA A 89 7.56 17.64 3.79
CA ALA A 89 7.81 17.15 2.44
C ALA A 89 6.51 16.72 1.74
N ARG A 90 6.40 16.94 0.42
CA ARG A 90 5.25 16.56 -0.41
C ARG A 90 5.71 15.70 -1.57
N GLY A 91 5.24 14.47 -1.64
CA GLY A 91 5.64 13.54 -2.70
C GLY A 91 5.23 12.12 -2.39
N PHE A 92 5.68 11.21 -3.23
CA PHE A 92 5.35 9.79 -3.15
C PHE A 92 6.60 8.95 -2.96
N LEU A 93 6.56 8.08 -1.97
CA LEU A 93 7.52 6.99 -1.76
C LEU A 93 6.87 5.69 -2.24
N LEU A 94 7.49 5.01 -3.20
CA LEU A 94 6.97 3.78 -3.77
C LEU A 94 7.86 2.60 -3.37
N GLY A 95 7.37 1.75 -2.47
CA GLY A 95 8.04 0.51 -2.07
C GLY A 95 7.81 -0.60 -3.12
N ALA A 96 8.76 -0.80 -3.99
CA ALA A 96 8.71 -1.79 -5.08
C ALA A 96 9.92 -2.74 -5.00
N THR A 97 9.76 -4.03 -4.93
CA THR A 97 8.52 -4.78 -4.78
C THR A 97 8.31 -5.18 -3.33
N ALA A 98 7.05 -5.10 -2.88
CA ALA A 98 6.70 -5.40 -1.50
C ALA A 98 6.16 -6.83 -1.34
N GLY A 99 6.04 -7.26 -0.08
CA GLY A 99 5.44 -8.52 0.32
C GLY A 99 6.44 -9.67 0.43
N ARG A 100 6.20 -10.57 1.36
CA ARG A 100 7.07 -11.73 1.61
C ARG A 100 6.84 -12.88 0.67
N THR A 101 5.67 -12.98 0.06
CA THR A 101 5.33 -14.07 -0.84
C THR A 101 5.26 -13.63 -2.29
N THR A 102 5.11 -12.34 -2.55
CA THR A 102 4.94 -11.81 -3.90
C THR A 102 6.25 -11.64 -4.62
N LEU A 103 7.29 -11.20 -3.93
CA LEU A 103 8.64 -11.15 -4.48
C LEU A 103 9.23 -12.57 -4.53
N SER A 104 9.32 -13.14 -5.72
CA SER A 104 9.86 -14.50 -5.92
C SER A 104 11.16 -14.47 -6.74
N GLY A 105 12.03 -15.46 -6.49
CA GLY A 105 13.30 -15.63 -7.20
C GLY A 105 14.45 -14.75 -6.71
N GLU A 106 14.18 -13.79 -5.84
CA GLU A 106 15.20 -12.99 -5.19
C GLU A 106 15.48 -13.51 -3.77
N GLY A 107 16.56 -13.06 -3.14
CA GLY A 107 16.88 -13.49 -1.79
C GLY A 107 15.88 -13.00 -0.75
N LEU A 108 15.76 -13.74 0.35
CA LEU A 108 14.86 -13.42 1.46
C LEU A 108 15.08 -12.01 2.06
N GLN A 109 16.28 -11.44 1.89
CA GLN A 109 16.62 -10.08 2.34
C GLN A 109 15.85 -8.98 1.61
N HIS A 110 15.24 -9.26 0.46
CA HIS A 110 14.41 -8.31 -0.29
C HIS A 110 12.91 -8.40 0.09
N GLN A 111 12.52 -9.42 0.83
CA GLN A 111 11.10 -9.69 1.15
C GLN A 111 10.63 -8.86 2.33
N ASP A 112 10.02 -7.73 2.04
CA ASP A 112 9.41 -6.85 3.02
C ASP A 112 8.08 -7.40 3.56
N GLY A 113 7.90 -7.34 4.85
CA GLY A 113 6.64 -7.67 5.51
C GLY A 113 6.31 -6.71 6.66
N HIS A 114 7.02 -5.57 6.80
CA HIS A 114 6.87 -4.70 7.97
C HIS A 114 6.97 -3.19 7.67
N SER A 115 7.24 -2.79 6.44
CA SER A 115 7.39 -1.37 6.10
C SER A 115 6.17 -0.51 6.44
N HIS A 116 4.95 -1.05 6.30
CA HIS A 116 3.73 -0.36 6.71
C HIS A 116 3.62 -0.14 8.22
N ILE A 117 4.19 -1.02 9.04
CA ILE A 117 4.27 -0.78 10.50
C ILE A 117 5.22 0.37 10.78
N LEU A 118 6.37 0.41 10.11
CA LEU A 118 7.33 1.51 10.26
C LEU A 118 6.75 2.83 9.74
N SER A 119 6.08 2.84 8.59
CA SER A 119 5.45 4.04 8.05
C SER A 119 4.37 4.62 8.97
N SER A 120 3.67 3.76 9.71
CA SER A 120 2.63 4.19 10.66
C SER A 120 3.15 5.03 11.83
N THR A 121 4.45 5.01 12.06
CA THR A 121 5.10 5.82 13.10
C THR A 121 5.31 7.26 12.70
N VAL A 122 5.31 7.58 11.40
CA VAL A 122 5.47 8.96 10.89
C VAL A 122 4.10 9.63 10.79
N PRO A 123 3.82 10.71 11.56
CA PRO A 123 2.47 11.24 11.75
C PRO A 123 1.74 11.67 10.48
N ASN A 124 2.46 12.25 9.53
CA ASN A 124 1.92 12.77 8.26
C ASN A 124 2.21 11.88 7.04
N CYS A 125 2.70 10.65 7.26
CA CYS A 125 2.86 9.65 6.22
C CYS A 125 1.54 8.90 6.02
N VAL A 126 0.88 9.08 4.87
CA VAL A 126 -0.32 8.35 4.46
C VAL A 126 0.13 7.11 3.69
N SER A 127 -0.24 5.90 4.12
CA SER A 127 0.32 4.68 3.51
C SER A 127 -0.73 3.69 3.04
N TYR A 128 -0.49 3.12 1.84
CA TYR A 128 -1.42 2.21 1.16
C TYR A 128 -0.72 0.97 0.60
N ASP A 129 -1.46 -0.15 0.60
CA ASP A 129 -1.07 -1.44 0.00
C ASP A 129 -2.14 -1.89 -1.03
N PRO A 130 -2.28 -1.20 -2.18
CA PRO A 130 -3.30 -1.47 -3.16
C PRO A 130 -3.05 -2.80 -3.91
N CYS A 131 -4.14 -3.49 -4.28
CA CYS A 131 -4.11 -4.68 -5.13
C CYS A 131 -4.22 -4.31 -6.61
N PHE A 132 -5.11 -3.40 -6.96
CA PHE A 132 -5.48 -3.11 -8.34
C PHE A 132 -4.96 -1.76 -8.82
N GLY A 133 -4.67 -1.65 -10.13
CA GLY A 133 -4.16 -0.42 -10.73
C GLY A 133 -5.10 0.78 -10.59
N TYR A 134 -6.42 0.57 -10.58
CA TYR A 134 -7.37 1.65 -10.36
C TYR A 134 -7.32 2.18 -8.91
N GLU A 135 -7.06 1.32 -7.93
CA GLU A 135 -6.85 1.75 -6.53
C GLU A 135 -5.63 2.67 -6.44
N LEU A 136 -4.51 2.25 -7.06
CA LEU A 136 -3.30 3.07 -7.13
C LEU A 136 -3.57 4.42 -7.81
N ALA A 137 -4.32 4.43 -8.91
CA ALA A 137 -4.65 5.67 -9.63
C ALA A 137 -5.48 6.63 -8.77
N VAL A 138 -6.50 6.13 -8.05
CA VAL A 138 -7.33 6.93 -7.13
C VAL A 138 -6.47 7.50 -6.00
N ILE A 139 -5.61 6.68 -5.38
CA ILE A 139 -4.73 7.10 -4.28
C ILE A 139 -3.76 8.19 -4.74
N VAL A 140 -3.11 8.01 -5.90
CA VAL A 140 -2.17 9.01 -6.44
C VAL A 140 -2.89 10.30 -6.79
N GLN A 141 -4.06 10.22 -7.42
CA GLN A 141 -4.86 11.40 -7.77
C GLN A 141 -5.26 12.20 -6.52
N ASP A 142 -5.75 11.52 -5.47
CA ASP A 142 -6.10 12.17 -4.20
C ASP A 142 -4.87 12.77 -3.52
N GLY A 143 -3.75 12.05 -3.51
CA GLY A 143 -2.49 12.56 -2.96
C GLY A 143 -2.01 13.83 -3.65
N MET A 144 -2.10 13.88 -4.97
CA MET A 144 -1.78 15.10 -5.72
C MET A 144 -2.71 16.26 -5.36
N ARG A 145 -4.02 15.99 -5.23
CA ARG A 145 -5.00 17.00 -4.81
C ARG A 145 -4.66 17.54 -3.41
N ARG A 146 -4.49 16.66 -2.42
CA ARG A 146 -4.21 17.03 -1.03
C ARG A 146 -2.92 17.84 -0.90
N MET A 147 -1.84 17.36 -1.52
CA MET A 147 -0.53 18.02 -1.41
C MET A 147 -0.43 19.32 -2.21
N CYS A 148 -1.03 19.38 -3.43
CA CYS A 148 -0.79 20.50 -4.36
C CYS A 148 -1.93 21.51 -4.41
N GLN A 149 -3.19 21.07 -4.25
CA GLN A 149 -4.35 21.97 -4.26
C GLN A 149 -4.74 22.39 -2.85
N ASP A 150 -4.94 21.41 -1.96
CA ASP A 150 -5.41 21.66 -0.60
C ASP A 150 -4.26 22.07 0.35
N GLN A 151 -3.01 21.94 -0.09
CA GLN A 151 -1.81 22.31 0.66
C GLN A 151 -1.67 21.57 2.02
N GLU A 152 -2.21 20.35 2.12
CA GLU A 152 -2.12 19.55 3.32
C GLU A 152 -0.68 19.11 3.62
N ASN A 153 -0.35 19.03 4.91
CA ASN A 153 0.93 18.52 5.37
C ASN A 153 0.89 16.97 5.41
N VAL A 154 0.99 16.37 4.24
CA VAL A 154 1.05 14.90 4.07
C VAL A 154 2.01 14.54 2.95
N PHE A 155 2.58 13.34 3.03
CA PHE A 155 3.24 12.64 1.94
C PHE A 155 2.80 11.17 1.92
N TYR A 156 3.03 10.49 0.82
CA TYR A 156 2.48 9.16 0.61
C TYR A 156 3.56 8.08 0.57
N TYR A 157 3.28 6.94 1.20
CA TYR A 157 4.00 5.69 1.01
C TYR A 157 3.05 4.65 0.43
N ILE A 158 3.40 4.08 -0.72
CA ILE A 158 2.55 3.11 -1.42
C ILE A 158 3.42 1.90 -1.79
N THR A 159 2.98 0.71 -1.39
CA THR A 159 3.61 -0.53 -1.83
C THR A 159 3.08 -0.93 -3.20
N VAL A 160 3.97 -1.37 -4.08
CA VAL A 160 3.64 -1.89 -5.41
C VAL A 160 4.36 -3.21 -5.66
N MET A 161 3.78 -4.06 -6.51
CA MET A 161 4.21 -5.44 -6.68
C MET A 161 4.48 -5.76 -8.16
N ASN A 162 5.27 -6.81 -8.42
CA ASN A 162 5.66 -7.24 -9.75
C ASN A 162 4.92 -8.50 -10.24
N GLU A 163 3.82 -8.89 -9.61
CA GLU A 163 2.99 -10.00 -10.07
C GLU A 163 1.96 -9.51 -11.09
N ASN A 164 1.96 -10.11 -12.28
CA ASN A 164 1.01 -9.77 -13.32
C ASN A 164 -0.30 -10.53 -13.16
N TYR A 165 -1.42 -9.84 -13.19
CA TYR A 165 -2.76 -10.41 -13.16
C TYR A 165 -3.80 -9.47 -13.80
N LEU A 166 -4.97 -10.02 -14.08
CA LEU A 166 -6.10 -9.25 -14.62
C LEU A 166 -6.68 -8.36 -13.52
N HIS A 167 -6.87 -7.10 -13.84
CA HIS A 167 -7.51 -6.13 -12.97
C HIS A 167 -8.99 -6.00 -13.35
N PRO A 168 -9.94 -6.20 -12.43
CA PRO A 168 -11.34 -5.94 -12.70
C PRO A 168 -11.60 -4.45 -12.88
N SER A 169 -12.77 -4.11 -13.41
CA SER A 169 -13.23 -2.72 -13.39
C SER A 169 -13.52 -2.29 -11.96
N MET A 170 -13.24 -1.01 -11.66
CA MET A 170 -13.55 -0.44 -10.34
C MET A 170 -15.05 -0.50 -10.06
N THR A 171 -15.41 -0.85 -8.84
CA THR A 171 -16.80 -0.79 -8.36
C THR A 171 -17.28 0.66 -8.38
N LYS A 172 -18.47 0.91 -8.94
CA LYS A 172 -19.02 2.26 -9.00
C LYS A 172 -19.15 2.87 -7.60
N GLY A 173 -18.57 4.05 -7.41
CA GLY A 173 -18.55 4.75 -6.12
C GLY A 173 -17.56 4.15 -5.11
N GLY A 174 -16.58 3.36 -5.57
CA GLY A 174 -15.55 2.76 -4.70
C GLY A 174 -14.44 3.71 -4.27
N GLU A 175 -14.34 4.89 -4.89
CA GLU A 175 -13.25 5.84 -4.66
C GLU A 175 -13.11 6.25 -3.19
N GLU A 176 -14.22 6.61 -2.54
CA GLU A 176 -14.21 6.99 -1.12
C GLU A 176 -13.68 5.84 -0.25
N GLY A 177 -14.17 4.62 -0.47
CA GLY A 177 -13.72 3.45 0.29
C GLY A 177 -12.25 3.12 0.06
N ILE A 178 -11.74 3.27 -1.18
CA ILE A 178 -10.32 3.13 -1.49
C ILE A 178 -9.48 4.08 -0.64
N LEU A 179 -9.89 5.35 -0.55
CA LEU A 179 -9.18 6.38 0.21
C LEU A 179 -9.33 6.22 1.72
N ARG A 180 -10.46 5.74 2.20
CA ARG A 180 -10.70 5.46 3.62
C ARG A 180 -10.08 4.16 4.11
N GLY A 181 -9.48 3.36 3.22
CA GLY A 181 -8.71 2.17 3.56
C GLY A 181 -9.39 0.84 3.29
N MET A 182 -10.70 0.77 3.02
CA MET A 182 -11.38 -0.47 2.58
C MET A 182 -12.70 -0.20 1.86
N TYR A 183 -13.07 -1.13 0.97
CA TYR A 183 -14.38 -1.12 0.30
C TYR A 183 -14.86 -2.55 -0.02
N ALA A 184 -16.17 -2.73 -0.15
CA ALA A 184 -16.76 -4.00 -0.56
C ALA A 184 -16.45 -4.26 -2.04
N LEU A 185 -15.65 -5.29 -2.32
CA LEU A 185 -15.31 -5.71 -3.68
C LEU A 185 -16.42 -6.61 -4.26
N SER A 186 -16.91 -7.56 -3.46
CA SER A 186 -18.03 -8.42 -3.84
C SER A 186 -18.86 -8.81 -2.63
N SER A 187 -20.14 -9.04 -2.86
CA SER A 187 -21.05 -9.53 -1.84
C SER A 187 -21.39 -10.99 -2.11
N GLY A 188 -21.27 -11.82 -1.10
CA GLY A 188 -21.69 -13.20 -1.13
C GLY A 188 -23.22 -13.33 -1.25
N GLY A 189 -23.68 -14.57 -1.47
CA GLY A 189 -25.09 -14.90 -1.60
C GLY A 189 -25.92 -14.75 -0.31
N LYS A 190 -27.08 -15.41 -0.26
CA LYS A 190 -28.04 -15.32 0.84
C LYS A 190 -28.01 -16.53 1.80
N LYS A 191 -26.92 -17.34 1.78
CA LYS A 191 -26.80 -18.51 2.65
C LYS A 191 -26.74 -18.10 4.13
N LYS A 192 -27.19 -19.02 5.01
CA LYS A 192 -27.19 -18.77 6.47
C LYS A 192 -25.76 -18.67 7.04
N LYS A 193 -24.84 -19.49 6.52
CA LYS A 193 -23.42 -19.45 6.89
C LYS A 193 -22.73 -18.38 6.05
N LYS A 194 -22.14 -17.39 6.70
CA LYS A 194 -21.48 -16.28 6.04
C LYS A 194 -20.21 -15.86 6.77
N VAL A 195 -19.23 -15.37 6.02
CA VAL A 195 -17.98 -14.82 6.54
C VAL A 195 -17.65 -13.49 5.85
N GLN A 196 -16.83 -12.67 6.49
CA GLN A 196 -16.29 -11.45 5.94
C GLN A 196 -14.81 -11.67 5.69
N LEU A 197 -14.38 -11.57 4.44
CA LEU A 197 -12.98 -11.79 4.04
C LEU A 197 -12.36 -10.46 3.61
N LEU A 198 -11.32 -10.05 4.31
CA LEU A 198 -10.55 -8.83 4.07
C LEU A 198 -9.20 -9.20 3.45
N GLY A 199 -8.86 -8.63 2.30
CA GLY A 199 -7.57 -8.88 1.65
C GLY A 199 -6.85 -7.58 1.31
N ALA A 200 -5.53 -7.54 1.49
CA ALA A 200 -4.68 -6.41 1.13
C ALA A 200 -3.62 -6.84 0.10
N GLY A 201 -3.20 -5.89 -0.74
CA GLY A 201 -2.19 -6.14 -1.76
C GLY A 201 -2.50 -7.37 -2.62
N THR A 202 -1.50 -8.08 -3.08
CA THR A 202 -1.68 -9.27 -3.94
C THR A 202 -2.39 -10.43 -3.26
N ILE A 203 -2.40 -10.50 -1.92
CA ILE A 203 -3.11 -11.56 -1.18
C ILE A 203 -4.63 -11.44 -1.32
N LEU A 204 -5.17 -10.28 -1.66
CA LEU A 204 -6.59 -10.15 -2.01
C LEU A 204 -7.02 -11.16 -3.11
N ARG A 205 -6.14 -11.53 -4.03
CA ARG A 205 -6.41 -12.54 -5.06
C ARG A 205 -6.61 -13.94 -4.47
N GLU A 206 -5.82 -14.29 -3.45
CA GLU A 206 -6.01 -15.54 -2.70
C GLU A 206 -7.33 -15.52 -1.92
N VAL A 207 -7.67 -14.37 -1.34
CA VAL A 207 -8.94 -14.15 -0.63
C VAL A 207 -10.15 -14.31 -1.57
N ILE A 208 -10.09 -13.76 -2.80
CA ILE A 208 -11.15 -13.94 -3.81
C ILE A 208 -11.32 -15.42 -4.15
N ALA A 209 -10.22 -16.14 -4.40
CA ALA A 209 -10.28 -17.57 -4.69
C ALA A 209 -10.76 -18.41 -3.49
N ALA A 210 -10.39 -18.02 -2.27
CA ALA A 210 -10.89 -18.65 -1.05
C ALA A 210 -12.42 -18.50 -0.92
N ALA A 211 -12.98 -17.35 -1.28
CA ALA A 211 -14.42 -17.12 -1.27
C ALA A 211 -15.17 -18.06 -2.23
N GLU A 212 -14.57 -18.38 -3.39
CA GLU A 212 -15.13 -19.36 -4.34
C GLU A 212 -15.10 -20.77 -3.75
N LEU A 213 -13.96 -21.21 -3.20
CA LEU A 213 -13.81 -22.53 -2.56
C LEU A 213 -14.77 -22.70 -1.36
N LEU A 214 -14.91 -21.68 -0.52
CA LEU A 214 -15.85 -21.70 0.60
C LEU A 214 -17.30 -21.92 0.13
N ARG A 215 -17.68 -21.29 -0.96
CA ARG A 215 -19.02 -21.44 -1.54
C ARG A 215 -19.25 -22.84 -2.15
N GLU A 216 -18.27 -23.34 -2.89
CA GLU A 216 -18.36 -24.59 -3.64
C GLU A 216 -18.22 -25.83 -2.72
N ASP A 217 -17.20 -25.87 -1.91
CA ASP A 217 -16.87 -27.04 -1.10
C ASP A 217 -17.60 -27.08 0.25
N TRP A 218 -17.90 -25.90 0.84
CA TRP A 218 -18.41 -25.80 2.20
C TRP A 218 -19.79 -25.17 2.30
N GLY A 219 -20.32 -24.65 1.22
CA GLY A 219 -21.64 -23.99 1.22
C GLY A 219 -21.68 -22.71 2.09
N VAL A 220 -20.55 -22.06 2.26
CA VAL A 220 -20.41 -20.81 3.01
C VAL A 220 -20.31 -19.64 2.03
N ASP A 221 -21.14 -18.61 2.20
CA ASP A 221 -21.03 -17.37 1.43
C ASP A 221 -20.01 -16.43 2.07
N ALA A 222 -19.24 -15.71 1.25
CA ALA A 222 -18.27 -14.74 1.70
C ALA A 222 -18.54 -13.37 1.08
N ASP A 223 -18.55 -12.31 1.89
CA ASP A 223 -18.35 -10.95 1.38
C ASP A 223 -16.84 -10.70 1.32
N VAL A 224 -16.36 -10.18 0.20
CA VAL A 224 -14.94 -9.88 -0.02
C VAL A 224 -14.73 -8.38 0.01
N TRP A 225 -13.77 -7.95 0.79
CA TRP A 225 -13.37 -6.56 0.99
C TRP A 225 -11.94 -6.37 0.50
N SER A 226 -11.72 -5.39 -0.36
CA SER A 226 -10.37 -4.90 -0.64
C SER A 226 -9.97 -3.92 0.46
N VAL A 227 -8.88 -4.21 1.16
CA VAL A 227 -8.30 -3.32 2.16
C VAL A 227 -7.07 -2.67 1.55
N THR A 228 -7.20 -1.41 1.21
CA THR A 228 -6.11 -0.62 0.63
C THR A 228 -5.18 -0.04 1.68
N SER A 229 -5.64 0.11 2.94
CA SER A 229 -4.81 0.62 4.02
C SER A 229 -5.34 0.24 5.42
N PHE A 230 -4.68 -0.66 6.09
CA PHE A 230 -4.92 -0.89 7.53
C PHE A 230 -4.44 0.29 8.39
N ASN A 231 -3.47 1.07 7.92
CA ASN A 231 -2.99 2.25 8.65
C ASN A 231 -4.02 3.37 8.69
N GLU A 232 -4.70 3.65 7.56
CA GLU A 232 -5.74 4.67 7.53
C GLU A 232 -7.00 4.22 8.31
N LEU A 233 -7.35 2.93 8.26
CA LEU A 233 -8.41 2.38 9.12
C LEU A 233 -8.09 2.52 10.61
N ARG A 234 -6.84 2.27 11.01
CA ARG A 234 -6.39 2.48 12.39
C ARG A 234 -6.42 3.96 12.77
N ARG A 235 -5.98 4.84 11.87
CA ARG A 235 -5.97 6.29 12.10
C ARG A 235 -7.38 6.83 12.32
N ASP A 236 -8.33 6.42 11.48
CA ASP A 236 -9.76 6.71 11.63
C ASP A 236 -10.30 6.23 13.00
N GLY A 237 -10.02 4.97 13.36
CA GLY A 237 -10.46 4.41 14.64
C GLY A 237 -9.93 5.18 15.85
N LEU A 238 -8.64 5.53 15.86
CA LEU A 238 -8.03 6.31 16.94
C LEU A 238 -8.60 7.74 17.02
N ASP A 239 -8.90 8.36 15.89
CA ASP A 239 -9.54 9.68 15.86
C ASP A 239 -10.96 9.62 16.41
N VAL A 240 -11.74 8.62 16.04
CA VAL A 240 -13.08 8.36 16.57
C VAL A 240 -13.05 8.13 18.09
N GLU A 241 -12.14 7.28 18.60
CA GLU A 241 -11.99 7.07 20.03
C GLU A 241 -11.63 8.36 20.78
N ARG A 242 -10.71 9.14 20.22
CA ARG A 242 -10.33 10.43 20.78
C ARG A 242 -11.52 11.39 20.82
N TRP A 243 -12.28 11.47 19.71
CA TRP A 243 -13.45 12.33 19.63
C TRP A 243 -14.51 11.93 20.68
N ASN A 244 -14.87 10.64 20.77
CA ASN A 244 -15.84 10.12 21.72
C ASN A 244 -15.44 10.41 23.18
N ARG A 245 -14.14 10.27 23.51
CA ARG A 245 -13.63 10.58 24.84
C ARG A 245 -13.73 12.08 25.19
N LEU A 246 -13.56 12.96 24.20
CA LEU A 246 -13.61 14.41 24.39
C LEU A 246 -15.05 14.97 24.36
N HIS A 247 -16.01 14.19 23.82
CA HIS A 247 -17.41 14.60 23.66
C HIS A 247 -18.37 13.58 24.32
N PRO A 248 -18.25 13.34 25.65
CA PRO A 248 -18.98 12.25 26.33
C PRO A 248 -20.50 12.48 26.41
N LEU A 249 -20.98 13.66 26.09
CA LEU A 249 -22.40 14.02 26.10
C LEU A 249 -23.05 14.01 24.70
N GLU A 250 -22.25 13.75 23.66
CA GLU A 250 -22.72 13.66 22.27
C GLU A 250 -22.92 12.19 21.87
N GLU A 251 -23.66 11.96 20.81
CA GLU A 251 -23.82 10.61 20.24
C GLU A 251 -22.45 10.07 19.78
N PRO A 252 -22.05 8.88 20.23
CA PRO A 252 -20.74 8.34 19.89
C PRO A 252 -20.62 8.07 18.39
N ARG A 253 -19.46 8.40 17.84
CA ARG A 253 -19.10 8.06 16.47
C ARG A 253 -18.61 6.61 16.41
N ALA A 254 -18.86 5.94 15.29
CA ALA A 254 -18.32 4.62 14.99
C ALA A 254 -17.15 4.74 13.99
N ALA A 255 -16.11 3.93 14.18
CA ALA A 255 -15.00 3.85 13.24
C ALA A 255 -15.46 3.33 11.87
N TYR A 256 -14.77 3.74 10.79
CA TYR A 256 -15.18 3.36 9.45
C TYR A 256 -15.24 1.84 9.23
N VAL A 257 -14.26 1.11 9.74
CA VAL A 257 -14.27 -0.35 9.67
C VAL A 257 -15.48 -0.94 10.41
N GLU A 258 -15.88 -0.37 11.52
CA GLU A 258 -17.08 -0.75 12.26
C GLU A 258 -18.34 -0.45 11.45
N GLN A 259 -18.44 0.74 10.85
CA GLN A 259 -19.57 1.11 9.97
C GLN A 259 -19.71 0.14 8.79
N CYS A 260 -18.60 -0.31 8.20
CA CYS A 260 -18.60 -1.27 7.10
C CYS A 260 -19.07 -2.68 7.51
N LEU A 261 -18.76 -3.11 8.73
CA LEU A 261 -18.89 -4.50 9.16
C LEU A 261 -20.02 -4.76 10.19
N SER A 262 -20.55 -3.75 10.88
CA SER A 262 -21.52 -3.92 11.98
C SER A 262 -22.81 -4.63 11.57
N GLU A 263 -23.30 -4.39 10.37
CA GLU A 263 -24.51 -5.06 9.84
C GLU A 263 -24.20 -6.38 9.11
N ARG A 264 -22.92 -6.77 9.03
CA ARG A 264 -22.48 -7.96 8.33
C ARG A 264 -22.48 -9.18 9.26
N ARG A 265 -22.72 -10.35 8.70
CA ARG A 265 -22.82 -11.60 9.47
C ARG A 265 -21.53 -12.41 9.35
N GLY A 266 -21.20 -13.14 10.42
CA GLY A 266 -20.12 -14.11 10.46
C GLY A 266 -18.80 -13.53 10.98
N PRO A 267 -17.80 -14.39 11.18
CA PRO A 267 -16.48 -13.97 11.57
C PRO A 267 -15.81 -13.15 10.46
N VAL A 268 -14.86 -12.32 10.85
CA VAL A 268 -14.03 -11.52 9.96
C VAL A 268 -12.65 -12.15 9.89
N ILE A 269 -12.16 -12.42 8.69
CA ILE A 269 -10.82 -12.96 8.43
C ILE A 269 -10.06 -11.97 7.56
N ALA A 270 -8.91 -11.48 8.02
CA ALA A 270 -8.04 -10.62 7.23
C ALA A 270 -6.78 -11.38 6.81
N ALA A 271 -6.36 -11.18 5.56
CA ALA A 271 -5.14 -11.76 5.01
C ALA A 271 -4.29 -10.70 4.31
N THR A 272 -2.97 -10.73 4.54
CA THR A 272 -2.00 -9.79 4.00
C THR A 272 -0.67 -10.47 3.70
N ASP A 273 0.11 -9.89 2.77
CA ASP A 273 1.49 -10.31 2.49
C ASP A 273 2.53 -9.71 3.48
N HIS A 274 2.04 -8.94 4.41
CA HIS A 274 2.82 -8.36 5.52
C HIS A 274 2.61 -9.15 6.82
N MET A 275 3.39 -8.84 7.84
CA MET A 275 3.24 -9.45 9.17
C MET A 275 1.84 -9.23 9.75
N LYS A 276 1.36 -10.17 10.58
CA LYS A 276 0.01 -10.11 11.16
C LYS A 276 -0.30 -8.80 11.89
N ALA A 277 0.71 -8.20 12.52
CA ALA A 277 0.55 -6.94 13.22
C ALA A 277 0.01 -5.81 12.33
N TYR A 278 0.26 -5.85 11.00
CA TYR A 278 -0.24 -4.86 10.06
C TYR A 278 -1.78 -4.88 9.94
N SER A 279 -2.38 -6.03 9.81
CA SER A 279 -3.84 -6.16 9.78
C SER A 279 -4.46 -6.23 11.18
N ASP A 280 -3.71 -6.68 12.17
CA ASP A 280 -4.20 -6.81 13.56
C ASP A 280 -4.45 -5.48 14.26
N GLN A 281 -3.83 -4.41 13.80
CA GLN A 281 -3.93 -3.06 14.38
C GLN A 281 -5.35 -2.47 14.36
N ILE A 282 -6.28 -3.02 13.57
CA ILE A 282 -7.69 -2.57 13.54
C ILE A 282 -8.61 -3.39 14.45
N ARG A 283 -8.08 -4.36 15.19
CA ARG A 283 -8.86 -5.34 16.00
C ARG A 283 -9.87 -4.69 16.95
N ALA A 284 -9.52 -3.56 17.53
CA ALA A 284 -10.39 -2.86 18.50
C ALA A 284 -11.74 -2.43 17.91
N TRP A 285 -11.82 -2.22 16.61
CA TRP A 285 -12.99 -1.69 15.91
C TRP A 285 -13.67 -2.70 14.99
N VAL A 286 -13.16 -3.93 14.90
CA VAL A 286 -13.80 -5.00 14.12
C VAL A 286 -14.84 -5.69 14.99
N PRO A 287 -16.12 -5.72 14.56
CA PRO A 287 -17.17 -6.36 15.34
C PRO A 287 -17.02 -7.89 15.34
N GLY A 288 -17.14 -8.50 16.51
CA GLY A 288 -17.16 -9.95 16.66
C GLY A 288 -15.79 -10.64 16.55
N ARG A 289 -15.78 -11.90 16.07
CA ARG A 289 -14.55 -12.68 15.94
C ARG A 289 -13.71 -12.21 14.78
N TYR A 290 -12.49 -11.80 15.06
CA TYR A 290 -11.49 -11.37 14.09
C TYR A 290 -10.28 -12.30 14.08
N VAL A 291 -9.93 -12.83 12.91
CA VAL A 291 -8.78 -13.72 12.67
C VAL A 291 -7.88 -13.07 11.62
N VAL A 292 -6.58 -13.15 11.84
CA VAL A 292 -5.58 -12.50 10.99
C VAL A 292 -4.60 -13.54 10.45
N LEU A 293 -4.42 -13.56 9.14
CA LEU A 293 -3.40 -14.32 8.42
C LEU A 293 -2.35 -13.34 7.87
N GLY A 294 -1.09 -13.66 8.04
CA GLY A 294 0.02 -12.82 7.61
C GLY A 294 1.35 -13.53 7.65
N THR A 295 2.39 -12.86 7.21
CA THR A 295 3.71 -13.44 6.95
C THR A 295 4.72 -13.08 8.04
N ASP A 296 4.56 -13.65 9.24
CA ASP A 296 5.46 -13.39 10.36
C ASP A 296 6.83 -14.07 10.16
N GLY A 297 7.87 -13.52 10.79
CA GLY A 297 9.23 -14.04 10.73
C GLY A 297 10.05 -13.47 9.57
N PHE A 298 11.12 -14.14 9.20
CA PHE A 298 11.94 -13.78 8.05
C PHE A 298 11.35 -14.28 6.74
N GLY A 299 11.71 -13.64 5.62
CA GLY A 299 11.41 -14.12 4.29
C GLY A 299 11.98 -15.52 4.00
N ARG A 300 11.58 -16.11 2.88
CA ARG A 300 12.07 -17.39 2.37
C ARG A 300 12.26 -17.31 0.87
N SER A 301 13.25 -18.01 0.34
CA SER A 301 13.50 -18.06 -1.11
C SER A 301 12.80 -19.27 -1.71
N ASP A 302 11.68 -19.04 -2.40
CA ASP A 302 10.91 -20.07 -3.12
C ASP A 302 9.97 -19.41 -4.13
N LEU A 303 9.20 -20.19 -4.84
CA LEU A 303 8.11 -19.73 -5.71
C LEU A 303 6.94 -19.16 -4.88
N ARG A 304 6.22 -18.17 -5.42
CA ARG A 304 5.06 -17.54 -4.77
C ARG A 304 4.08 -18.52 -4.16
N LYS A 305 3.73 -19.60 -4.90
CA LYS A 305 2.80 -20.63 -4.43
C LYS A 305 3.29 -21.31 -3.15
N ASN A 306 4.57 -21.67 -3.10
CA ASN A 306 5.17 -22.34 -1.95
C ASN A 306 5.32 -21.38 -0.77
N LEU A 307 5.68 -20.13 -1.03
CA LEU A 307 5.77 -19.09 0.00
C LEU A 307 4.41 -18.80 0.63
N ARG A 308 3.35 -18.62 -0.18
CA ARG A 308 1.98 -18.43 0.32
C ARG A 308 1.50 -19.59 1.18
N ARG A 309 1.81 -20.82 0.76
CA ARG A 309 1.52 -22.02 1.56
C ARG A 309 2.33 -22.07 2.85
N HIS A 310 3.63 -21.74 2.81
CA HIS A 310 4.50 -21.73 3.99
C HIS A 310 4.03 -20.71 5.04
N PHE A 311 3.59 -19.54 4.62
CA PHE A 311 3.08 -18.50 5.49
C PHE A 311 1.58 -18.59 5.78
N GLU A 312 0.90 -19.61 5.29
CA GLU A 312 -0.54 -19.84 5.51
C GLU A 312 -1.42 -18.64 5.06
N VAL A 313 -1.06 -18.02 3.93
CA VAL A 313 -1.80 -16.90 3.32
C VAL A 313 -2.32 -17.24 1.92
N ASP A 314 -2.33 -18.53 1.55
CA ASP A 314 -2.96 -19.00 0.33
C ASP A 314 -4.45 -19.29 0.56
N ARG A 315 -5.16 -19.55 -0.54
CA ARG A 315 -6.61 -19.81 -0.57
C ARG A 315 -7.10 -21.02 0.20
N TYR A 316 -6.21 -21.90 0.67
CA TYR A 316 -6.57 -23.15 1.36
C TYR A 316 -6.50 -23.04 2.88
N HIS A 317 -5.89 -22.01 3.42
CA HIS A 317 -5.79 -21.73 4.84
C HIS A 317 -6.83 -20.73 5.30
#